data_8d02ec82b8695aa2a11e2d512d9b1ca0
#
_entry.id   8d02ec82b8695aa2a11e2d512d9b1ca0
#
_cell.length_a   1.000
_cell.length_b   1.000
_cell.length_c   1.000
_cell.angle_alpha   90.00
_cell.angle_beta   90.00
_cell.angle_gamma   90.00
#
_symmetry.space_group_name_H-M   'P 1'
#
loop_
_entity.id
_entity.type
_entity.pdbx_description
1 polymer ?
#
loop_
_entity_poly.entity_id
_entity_poly.type
_entity_poly.pdbx_seq_one_letter_code
_entity_poly.pdbx_strand_id
1 'polypeptide(L)'
;MKPLNELLDYGILVMDKPADWTSHDVVAFVRGCLRIKKVGHLGTLDPMVTGVLPLVLGKATKLSASLMKKDKTYIGTMALHKEISEEELGKEMKKFVGKIVQLPPVKSRVKREERERDVYEFKIVKFHKKKVEFLVRCEAGTYVRKLIHDLGEGIGGAHMTALKRTKAGMFDEKQMVKMDDFKKAVSEWREGNDEKLKEMVIDGGSVDSCITQ
;
A
#
# COMPACT_ATOMS: atom_id res chain seq x y z
N MET A 1 -20.21 19.19 5.17
CA MET A 1 -19.78 17.77 5.16
C MET A 1 -21.01 16.91 4.94
N LYS A 2 -20.91 15.81 4.15
CA LYS A 2 -22.03 14.89 3.92
C LYS A 2 -22.42 14.17 5.21
N PRO A 3 -23.69 13.74 5.36
CA PRO A 3 -24.10 12.87 6.46
C PRO A 3 -23.26 11.57 6.50
N LEU A 4 -23.01 11.02 7.70
CA LEU A 4 -22.16 9.84 7.86
C LEU A 4 -22.68 8.61 7.09
N ASN A 5 -24.00 8.39 7.09
CA ASN A 5 -24.63 7.29 6.37
C ASN A 5 -24.32 7.32 4.86
N GLU A 6 -24.29 8.50 4.24
CA GLU A 6 -23.91 8.65 2.83
C GLU A 6 -22.42 8.37 2.61
N LEU A 7 -21.56 8.85 3.51
CA LEU A 7 -20.11 8.56 3.48
C LEU A 7 -19.83 7.07 3.65
N LEU A 8 -20.56 6.38 4.53
CA LEU A 8 -20.39 4.92 4.72
C LEU A 8 -20.97 4.12 3.54
N ASP A 9 -21.97 4.65 2.83
CA ASP A 9 -22.51 4.00 1.62
C ASP A 9 -21.63 4.23 0.37
N TYR A 10 -20.91 5.38 0.31
CA TYR A 10 -20.06 5.71 -0.83
C TYR A 10 -18.81 6.49 -0.42
N GLY A 11 -17.96 5.88 0.38
CA GLY A 11 -16.74 6.51 0.92
C GLY A 11 -15.49 5.67 0.79
N ILE A 12 -14.37 6.30 1.12
CA ILE A 12 -13.04 5.68 1.17
C ILE A 12 -12.43 5.97 2.53
N LEU A 13 -11.86 4.95 3.16
CA LEU A 13 -11.14 5.04 4.41
C LEU A 13 -9.70 4.58 4.20
N VAL A 14 -8.73 5.41 4.51
CA VAL A 14 -7.30 5.07 4.34
C VAL A 14 -6.75 4.57 5.67
N MET A 15 -6.59 3.26 5.82
CA MET A 15 -6.07 2.67 7.05
C MET A 15 -4.55 2.60 7.05
N ASP A 16 -3.93 2.86 8.21
CA ASP A 16 -2.54 2.48 8.48
C ASP A 16 -2.51 1.00 8.86
N LYS A 17 -2.22 0.14 7.87
CA LYS A 17 -2.17 -1.30 8.12
C LYS A 17 -0.98 -1.63 9.03
N PRO A 18 -1.20 -2.20 10.20
CA PRO A 18 -0.11 -2.63 11.08
C PRO A 18 0.61 -3.87 10.52
N ALA A 19 1.80 -4.16 11.05
CA ALA A 19 2.47 -5.43 10.83
C ALA A 19 1.63 -6.60 11.36
N ASP A 20 1.89 -7.79 10.84
CA ASP A 20 1.28 -9.07 11.21
C ASP A 20 -0.22 -9.22 10.94
N TRP A 21 -0.85 -8.19 10.39
CA TRP A 21 -2.21 -8.24 9.87
C TRP A 21 -2.21 -8.44 8.35
N THR A 22 -3.11 -9.26 7.85
CA THR A 22 -3.41 -9.28 6.41
C THR A 22 -4.29 -8.09 6.01
N SER A 23 -4.30 -7.73 4.73
CA SER A 23 -5.25 -6.72 4.21
C SER A 23 -6.71 -7.13 4.44
N HIS A 24 -7.00 -8.45 4.45
CA HIS A 24 -8.33 -8.98 4.73
C HIS A 24 -8.72 -8.84 6.20
N ASP A 25 -7.78 -8.95 7.14
CA ASP A 25 -8.05 -8.73 8.56
C ASP A 25 -8.47 -7.28 8.81
N VAL A 26 -7.79 -6.32 8.16
CA VAL A 26 -8.16 -4.90 8.25
C VAL A 26 -9.55 -4.66 7.65
N VAL A 27 -9.86 -5.26 6.49
CA VAL A 27 -11.21 -5.20 5.89
C VAL A 27 -12.26 -5.78 6.82
N ALA A 28 -12.00 -6.95 7.40
CA ALA A 28 -12.92 -7.62 8.33
C ALA A 28 -13.15 -6.78 9.60
N PHE A 29 -12.09 -6.21 10.14
CA PHE A 29 -12.14 -5.33 11.31
C PHE A 29 -13.01 -4.08 11.04
N VAL A 30 -12.72 -3.34 9.97
CA VAL A 30 -13.47 -2.13 9.60
C VAL A 30 -14.94 -2.46 9.32
N ARG A 31 -15.19 -3.54 8.56
CA ARG A 31 -16.55 -4.02 8.27
C ARG A 31 -17.33 -4.34 9.54
N GLY A 32 -16.71 -5.02 10.49
CA GLY A 32 -17.31 -5.37 11.78
C GLY A 32 -17.58 -4.14 12.65
N CYS A 33 -16.64 -3.20 12.73
CA CYS A 33 -16.79 -1.95 13.47
C CYS A 33 -17.94 -1.09 12.94
N LEU A 34 -18.00 -0.90 11.62
CA LEU A 34 -19.03 -0.07 10.97
C LEU A 34 -20.37 -0.80 10.77
N ARG A 35 -20.41 -2.13 10.92
CA ARG A 35 -21.58 -2.98 10.66
C ARG A 35 -22.18 -2.79 9.25
N ILE A 36 -21.32 -2.55 8.26
CA ILE A 36 -21.71 -2.41 6.84
C ILE A 36 -21.47 -3.70 6.06
N LYS A 37 -22.23 -3.92 4.98
CA LYS A 37 -22.19 -5.18 4.22
C LYS A 37 -20.96 -5.32 3.34
N LYS A 38 -20.49 -4.21 2.73
CA LYS A 38 -19.43 -4.24 1.71
C LYS A 38 -18.27 -3.34 2.12
N VAL A 39 -17.09 -3.93 2.20
CA VAL A 39 -15.80 -3.24 2.32
C VAL A 39 -14.79 -4.00 1.45
N GLY A 40 -14.03 -3.28 0.65
CA GLY A 40 -12.95 -3.82 -0.16
C GLY A 40 -11.65 -3.05 0.07
N HIS A 41 -10.51 -3.59 -0.32
CA HIS A 41 -9.23 -2.86 -0.29
C HIS A 41 -8.70 -2.56 -1.70
N LEU A 42 -7.91 -1.50 -1.85
CA LEU A 42 -7.33 -1.04 -3.11
C LEU A 42 -5.89 -1.51 -3.33
N GLY A 43 -5.64 -2.78 -3.10
CA GLY A 43 -4.34 -3.42 -3.32
C GLY A 43 -3.80 -4.07 -2.06
N THR A 44 -3.56 -5.36 -2.16
CA THR A 44 -3.07 -6.21 -1.06
C THR A 44 -1.70 -5.73 -0.58
N LEU A 45 -1.51 -5.76 0.73
CA LEU A 45 -0.22 -5.72 1.41
C LEU A 45 0.01 -7.07 2.09
N ASP A 46 1.23 -7.58 1.98
CA ASP A 46 1.63 -8.77 2.73
C ASP A 46 1.54 -8.51 4.25
N PRO A 47 1.42 -9.54 5.11
CA PRO A 47 1.30 -9.35 6.56
C PRO A 47 2.40 -8.47 7.15
N MET A 48 3.67 -8.71 6.77
CA MET A 48 4.82 -7.94 7.24
C MET A 48 4.89 -6.50 6.72
N VAL A 49 4.15 -6.16 5.66
CA VAL A 49 4.17 -4.82 5.04
C VAL A 49 3.15 -3.92 5.72
N THR A 50 3.56 -2.71 6.07
CA THR A 50 2.74 -1.72 6.78
C THR A 50 2.30 -0.55 5.89
N GLY A 51 1.50 0.35 6.43
CA GLY A 51 1.22 1.67 5.86
C GLY A 51 -0.08 1.76 5.08
N VAL A 52 -0.10 2.64 4.10
CA VAL A 52 -1.29 3.11 3.37
C VAL A 52 -2.10 1.96 2.75
N LEU A 53 -3.25 1.65 3.32
CA LEU A 53 -4.21 0.67 2.82
C LEU A 53 -5.59 1.35 2.62
N PRO A 54 -5.87 1.89 1.42
CA PRO A 54 -7.18 2.46 1.16
C PRO A 54 -8.23 1.36 1.07
N LEU A 55 -9.35 1.59 1.77
CA LEU A 55 -10.54 0.74 1.78
C LEU A 55 -11.70 1.49 1.13
N VAL A 56 -12.48 0.79 0.33
CA VAL A 56 -13.72 1.28 -0.29
C VAL A 56 -14.91 0.74 0.47
N LEU A 57 -15.86 1.64 0.81
CA LEU A 57 -17.03 1.35 1.63
C LEU A 57 -18.30 1.29 0.75
N GLY A 58 -19.19 0.38 1.05
CA GLY A 58 -20.50 0.28 0.41
C GLY A 58 -20.42 0.23 -1.13
N LYS A 59 -21.09 1.15 -1.78
CA LYS A 59 -21.16 1.29 -3.25
C LYS A 59 -19.84 1.77 -3.87
N ALA A 60 -18.92 2.39 -3.09
CA ALA A 60 -17.60 2.79 -3.59
C ALA A 60 -16.73 1.60 -4.03
N THR A 61 -17.12 0.36 -3.69
CA THR A 61 -16.45 -0.85 -4.22
C THR A 61 -16.43 -0.90 -5.76
N LYS A 62 -17.33 -0.20 -6.46
CA LYS A 62 -17.28 -0.06 -7.93
C LYS A 62 -16.04 0.67 -8.45
N LEU A 63 -15.40 1.53 -7.64
CA LEU A 63 -14.20 2.28 -7.99
C LEU A 63 -12.93 1.42 -7.92
N SER A 64 -13.01 0.20 -7.35
CA SER A 64 -11.82 -0.64 -7.08
C SER A 64 -11.00 -0.91 -8.32
N ALA A 65 -11.63 -1.22 -9.46
CA ALA A 65 -10.92 -1.60 -10.68
C ALA A 65 -10.01 -0.47 -11.20
N SER A 66 -10.46 0.77 -11.16
CA SER A 66 -9.69 1.95 -11.59
C SER A 66 -8.61 2.33 -10.59
N LEU A 67 -8.95 2.36 -9.28
CA LEU A 67 -8.04 2.79 -8.22
C LEU A 67 -6.92 1.77 -7.95
N MET A 68 -7.18 0.48 -8.12
CA MET A 68 -6.17 -0.56 -7.94
C MET A 68 -5.04 -0.47 -8.96
N LYS A 69 -5.29 0.02 -10.16
CA LYS A 69 -4.30 0.14 -11.24
C LYS A 69 -3.29 1.28 -11.07
N LYS A 70 -3.57 2.24 -10.17
CA LYS A 70 -2.69 3.38 -9.93
C LYS A 70 -1.36 2.93 -9.29
N ASP A 71 -0.28 3.67 -9.55
CA ASP A 71 1.05 3.42 -9.02
C ASP A 71 1.11 3.41 -7.48
N LYS A 72 2.17 2.81 -6.95
CA LYS A 72 2.43 2.71 -5.50
C LYS A 72 3.84 3.19 -5.20
N THR A 73 3.99 3.82 -4.03
CA THR A 73 5.29 4.21 -3.50
C THR A 73 5.52 3.51 -2.17
N TYR A 74 6.74 3.03 -2.01
CA TYR A 74 7.18 2.33 -0.80
C TYR A 74 8.49 2.90 -0.30
N ILE A 75 8.68 2.89 1.01
CA ILE A 75 9.97 2.98 1.68
C ILE A 75 10.20 1.63 2.34
N GLY A 76 11.40 1.09 2.14
CA GLY A 76 11.77 -0.21 2.70
C GLY A 76 13.20 -0.24 3.18
N THR A 77 13.54 -1.33 3.87
CA THR A 77 14.90 -1.66 4.28
C THR A 77 15.28 -2.99 3.67
N MET A 78 16.49 -3.05 3.13
CA MET A 78 17.11 -4.30 2.68
C MET A 78 18.43 -4.55 3.43
N ALA A 79 18.74 -5.81 3.62
CA ALA A 79 20.03 -6.27 4.13
C ALA A 79 20.85 -6.87 2.98
N LEU A 80 22.08 -6.39 2.82
CA LEU A 80 23.03 -6.89 1.85
C LEU A 80 23.85 -8.04 2.47
N HIS A 81 24.07 -9.13 1.73
CA HIS A 81 24.85 -10.26 2.22
C HIS A 81 26.36 -9.98 2.13
N LYS A 82 26.78 -9.21 1.14
CA LYS A 82 28.17 -8.75 0.97
C LYS A 82 28.27 -7.24 1.11
N GLU A 83 29.47 -6.74 1.42
CA GLU A 83 29.74 -5.32 1.37
C GLU A 83 29.89 -4.88 -0.09
N ILE A 84 29.28 -3.75 -0.40
CA ILE A 84 29.35 -3.06 -1.69
C ILE A 84 29.36 -1.56 -1.39
N SER A 85 29.96 -0.76 -2.24
CA SER A 85 29.91 0.69 -2.09
C SER A 85 28.51 1.23 -2.42
N GLU A 86 28.16 2.39 -1.84
CA GLU A 86 26.90 3.06 -2.16
C GLU A 86 26.77 3.39 -3.64
N GLU A 87 27.90 3.78 -4.26
CA GLU A 87 27.97 4.11 -5.70
C GLU A 87 27.67 2.89 -6.58
N GLU A 88 28.29 1.75 -6.29
CA GLU A 88 28.06 0.50 -7.01
C GLU A 88 26.62 0.00 -6.84
N LEU A 89 26.11 0.03 -5.61
CA LEU A 89 24.72 -0.31 -5.35
C LEU A 89 23.77 0.59 -6.13
N GLY A 90 24.02 1.89 -6.15
CA GLY A 90 23.22 2.86 -6.90
C GLY A 90 23.25 2.60 -8.41
N LYS A 91 24.38 2.18 -8.97
CA LYS A 91 24.48 1.76 -10.39
C LYS A 91 23.64 0.51 -10.67
N GLU A 92 23.71 -0.49 -9.79
CA GLU A 92 22.90 -1.72 -9.94
C GLU A 92 21.41 -1.44 -9.79
N MET A 93 21.00 -0.64 -8.82
CA MET A 93 19.58 -0.25 -8.64
C MET A 93 19.01 0.47 -9.87
N LYS A 94 19.80 1.31 -10.54
CA LYS A 94 19.37 2.02 -11.78
C LYS A 94 18.98 1.06 -12.91
N LYS A 95 19.55 -0.14 -12.97
CA LYS A 95 19.20 -1.15 -14.00
C LYS A 95 17.77 -1.67 -13.85
N PHE A 96 17.17 -1.50 -12.67
CA PHE A 96 15.79 -1.89 -12.37
C PHE A 96 14.79 -0.73 -12.50
N VAL A 97 15.22 0.44 -12.93
CA VAL A 97 14.32 1.55 -13.29
C VAL A 97 13.89 1.41 -14.75
N GLY A 98 12.61 1.56 -15.01
CA GLY A 98 11.99 1.30 -16.31
C GLY A 98 11.22 -0.02 -16.31
N LYS A 99 11.19 -0.69 -17.45
CA LYS A 99 10.49 -1.96 -17.62
C LYS A 99 11.30 -3.12 -17.08
N ILE A 100 10.68 -3.89 -16.19
CA ILE A 100 11.21 -5.14 -15.65
C ILE A 100 10.24 -6.29 -15.92
N VAL A 101 10.75 -7.50 -15.98
CA VAL A 101 9.93 -8.71 -16.07
C VAL A 101 9.96 -9.44 -14.73
N GLN A 102 8.80 -9.73 -14.19
CA GLN A 102 8.67 -10.45 -12.92
C GLN A 102 7.77 -11.66 -13.04
N LEU A 103 8.21 -12.78 -12.48
CA LEU A 103 7.38 -13.96 -12.26
C LEU A 103 6.77 -13.86 -10.86
N PRO A 104 5.41 -13.86 -10.71
CA PRO A 104 4.76 -13.81 -9.42
C PRO A 104 5.24 -14.91 -8.47
N PRO A 105 5.38 -14.63 -7.16
CA PRO A 105 5.76 -15.64 -6.16
C PRO A 105 4.79 -16.84 -6.14
N VAL A 106 5.28 -18.03 -5.78
CA VAL A 106 4.49 -19.27 -5.73
C VAL A 106 3.22 -19.14 -4.88
N LYS A 107 3.29 -18.37 -3.78
CA LYS A 107 2.15 -18.12 -2.88
C LYS A 107 1.20 -17.01 -3.35
N SER A 108 1.43 -16.43 -4.55
CA SER A 108 0.53 -15.43 -5.13
C SER A 108 -0.78 -16.07 -5.60
N ARG A 109 -1.90 -15.34 -5.47
CA ARG A 109 -3.22 -15.78 -5.97
C ARG A 109 -3.41 -15.55 -7.48
N VAL A 110 -2.46 -14.90 -8.16
CA VAL A 110 -2.53 -14.68 -9.60
C VAL A 110 -1.84 -15.80 -10.35
N LYS A 111 -2.26 -16.04 -11.60
CA LYS A 111 -1.61 -17.01 -12.49
C LYS A 111 -0.11 -16.73 -12.57
N ARG A 112 0.71 -17.77 -12.39
CA ARG A 112 2.16 -17.68 -12.41
C ARG A 112 2.67 -17.65 -13.84
N GLU A 113 2.73 -16.46 -14.40
CA GLU A 113 3.28 -16.16 -15.72
C GLU A 113 4.11 -14.88 -15.62
N GLU A 114 5.11 -14.75 -16.48
CA GLU A 114 5.92 -13.54 -16.54
C GLU A 114 5.07 -12.33 -16.91
N ARG A 115 5.32 -11.22 -16.22
CA ARG A 115 4.61 -9.95 -16.41
C ARG A 115 5.58 -8.80 -16.44
N GLU A 116 5.45 -7.97 -17.45
CA GLU A 116 6.12 -6.67 -17.46
C GLU A 116 5.54 -5.78 -16.36
N ARG A 117 6.43 -5.02 -15.72
CA ARG A 117 6.09 -3.98 -14.73
C ARG A 117 6.98 -2.79 -14.90
N ASP A 118 6.43 -1.60 -14.73
CA ASP A 118 7.18 -0.37 -14.75
C ASP A 118 7.62 0.02 -13.33
N VAL A 119 8.92 0.23 -13.16
CA VAL A 119 9.54 0.85 -11.98
C VAL A 119 9.93 2.26 -12.34
N TYR A 120 9.21 3.25 -11.79
CA TYR A 120 9.40 4.66 -12.12
C TYR A 120 10.55 5.30 -11.36
N GLU A 121 10.82 4.82 -10.16
CA GLU A 121 11.90 5.30 -9.30
C GLU A 121 12.37 4.18 -8.39
N PHE A 122 13.68 4.03 -8.24
CA PHE A 122 14.29 3.12 -7.27
C PHE A 122 15.62 3.70 -6.83
N LYS A 123 15.69 4.17 -5.57
CA LYS A 123 16.86 4.90 -5.07
C LYS A 123 17.16 4.59 -3.61
N ILE A 124 18.41 4.80 -3.23
CA ILE A 124 18.89 4.77 -1.86
C ILE A 124 18.37 6.01 -1.12
N VAL A 125 17.84 5.83 0.08
CA VAL A 125 17.44 6.90 1.01
C VAL A 125 18.50 7.06 2.10
N LYS A 126 18.96 5.93 2.66
CA LYS A 126 20.08 5.89 3.61
C LYS A 126 20.93 4.64 3.37
N PHE A 127 22.23 4.81 3.47
CA PHE A 127 23.19 3.73 3.31
C PHE A 127 24.01 3.53 4.59
N HIS A 128 23.95 2.35 5.18
CA HIS A 128 24.69 1.96 6.37
C HIS A 128 25.31 0.58 6.16
N LYS A 129 26.48 0.53 5.48
CA LYS A 129 27.17 -0.73 5.15
C LYS A 129 26.20 -1.75 4.51
N LYS A 130 25.80 -2.77 5.27
CA LYS A 130 24.92 -3.84 4.81
C LYS A 130 23.43 -3.58 5.01
N LYS A 131 23.06 -2.47 5.66
CA LYS A 131 21.65 -2.08 5.86
C LYS A 131 21.34 -0.83 5.04
N VAL A 132 20.42 -0.94 4.12
CA VAL A 132 20.07 0.13 3.17
C VAL A 132 18.59 0.43 3.23
N GLU A 133 18.26 1.70 3.49
CA GLU A 133 16.89 2.19 3.30
C GLU A 133 16.73 2.63 1.83
N PHE A 134 15.65 2.22 1.19
CA PHE A 134 15.37 2.54 -0.19
C PHE A 134 13.95 3.09 -0.38
N LEU A 135 13.77 3.86 -1.43
CA LEU A 135 12.48 4.27 -1.95
C LEU A 135 12.25 3.60 -3.30
N VAL A 136 11.05 3.07 -3.52
CA VAL A 136 10.61 2.58 -4.83
C VAL A 136 9.22 3.10 -5.16
N ARG A 137 9.06 3.65 -6.38
CA ARG A 137 7.77 3.97 -6.99
C ARG A 137 7.58 3.09 -8.21
N CYS A 138 6.48 2.37 -8.27
CA CYS A 138 6.27 1.35 -9.29
C CYS A 138 4.79 1.18 -9.67
N GLU A 139 4.58 0.53 -10.81
CA GLU A 139 3.26 0.10 -11.28
C GLU A 139 2.58 -0.84 -10.28
N ALA A 140 1.25 -0.81 -10.28
CA ALA A 140 0.43 -1.75 -9.51
C ALA A 140 0.75 -3.21 -9.87
N GLY A 141 0.89 -4.05 -8.85
CA GLY A 141 1.21 -5.47 -9.04
C GLY A 141 2.70 -5.78 -9.15
N THR A 142 3.59 -4.78 -8.99
CA THR A 142 5.02 -5.00 -8.83
C THR A 142 5.31 -5.63 -7.46
N TYR A 143 6.10 -6.70 -7.45
CA TYR A 143 6.53 -7.40 -6.24
C TYR A 143 7.86 -6.82 -5.75
N VAL A 144 7.81 -5.88 -4.81
CA VAL A 144 9.01 -5.21 -4.27
C VAL A 144 9.98 -6.22 -3.62
N ARG A 145 9.46 -7.26 -2.95
CA ARG A 145 10.30 -8.34 -2.40
C ARG A 145 11.10 -9.06 -3.48
N LYS A 146 10.47 -9.34 -4.63
CA LYS A 146 11.15 -9.95 -5.78
C LYS A 146 12.17 -9.00 -6.39
N LEU A 147 11.85 -7.71 -6.49
CA LEU A 147 12.77 -6.67 -6.99
C LEU A 147 14.07 -6.63 -6.15
N ILE A 148 13.96 -6.68 -4.82
CA ILE A 148 15.14 -6.71 -3.93
C ILE A 148 15.92 -8.02 -4.06
N HIS A 149 15.23 -9.15 -4.23
CA HIS A 149 15.88 -10.43 -4.47
C HIS A 149 16.67 -10.41 -5.79
N ASP A 150 16.06 -9.94 -6.88
CA ASP A 150 16.69 -9.89 -8.20
C ASP A 150 17.88 -8.93 -8.23
N LEU A 151 17.76 -7.76 -7.58
CA LEU A 151 18.90 -6.88 -7.34
C LEU A 151 20.03 -7.62 -6.61
N GLY A 152 19.67 -8.41 -5.59
CA GLY A 152 20.61 -9.21 -4.80
C GLY A 152 21.42 -10.19 -5.64
N GLU A 153 20.84 -10.80 -6.67
CA GLU A 153 21.56 -11.74 -7.55
C GLU A 153 22.77 -11.07 -8.24
N GLY A 154 22.64 -9.79 -8.61
CA GLY A 154 23.72 -9.02 -9.23
C GLY A 154 24.82 -8.52 -8.27
N ILE A 155 24.55 -8.48 -6.96
CA ILE A 155 25.45 -7.87 -5.95
C ILE A 155 25.91 -8.84 -4.86
N GLY A 156 25.72 -10.13 -5.06
CA GLY A 156 26.16 -11.14 -4.11
C GLY A 156 25.20 -11.41 -2.95
N GLY A 157 23.95 -11.03 -3.11
CA GLY A 157 22.81 -11.34 -2.24
C GLY A 157 22.24 -10.14 -1.50
N ALA A 158 20.91 -10.03 -1.53
CA ALA A 158 20.16 -9.09 -0.70
C ALA A 158 18.78 -9.66 -0.37
N HIS A 159 18.19 -9.20 0.73
CA HIS A 159 16.80 -9.50 1.07
C HIS A 159 16.13 -8.31 1.75
N MET A 160 14.83 -8.20 1.54
CA MET A 160 14.00 -7.16 2.16
C MET A 160 13.73 -7.51 3.62
N THR A 161 14.00 -6.59 4.54
CA THR A 161 13.76 -6.75 5.98
C THR A 161 12.54 -5.98 6.47
N ALA A 162 12.20 -4.87 5.83
CA ALA A 162 11.00 -4.09 6.14
C ALA A 162 10.46 -3.40 4.88
N LEU A 163 9.15 -3.19 4.83
CA LEU A 163 8.50 -2.43 3.76
C LEU A 163 7.27 -1.70 4.32
N LYS A 164 7.16 -0.43 3.96
CA LYS A 164 5.99 0.41 4.26
C LYS A 164 5.49 1.04 2.96
N ARG A 165 4.22 0.88 2.65
CA ARG A 165 3.59 1.62 1.56
C ARG A 165 3.26 3.04 2.02
N THR A 166 3.87 4.03 1.41
CA THR A 166 3.68 5.45 1.72
C THR A 166 2.64 6.11 0.83
N LYS A 167 2.39 5.51 -0.37
CA LYS A 167 1.38 6.03 -1.32
C LYS A 167 0.72 4.91 -2.14
N ALA A 168 -0.57 5.06 -2.40
CA ALA A 168 -1.35 4.19 -3.27
C ALA A 168 -2.28 5.05 -4.16
N GLY A 169 -1.84 5.34 -5.39
CA GLY A 169 -2.50 6.29 -6.27
C GLY A 169 -2.54 7.70 -5.65
N MET A 170 -3.73 8.23 -5.44
CA MET A 170 -3.96 9.54 -4.85
C MET A 170 -3.93 9.55 -3.30
N PHE A 171 -3.87 8.38 -2.66
CA PHE A 171 -3.89 8.25 -1.20
C PHE A 171 -2.46 8.16 -0.66
N ASP A 172 -2.15 8.93 0.37
CA ASP A 172 -0.84 8.97 1.01
C ASP A 172 -0.93 8.92 2.56
N GLU A 173 0.21 9.04 3.22
CA GLU A 173 0.33 8.93 4.68
C GLU A 173 -0.44 10.01 5.45
N LYS A 174 -0.73 11.17 4.84
CA LYS A 174 -1.47 12.27 5.50
C LYS A 174 -2.93 11.90 5.78
N GLN A 175 -3.47 10.98 4.99
CA GLN A 175 -4.85 10.52 5.09
C GLN A 175 -4.99 9.26 5.95
N MET A 176 -3.86 8.69 6.42
CA MET A 176 -3.89 7.45 7.19
C MET A 176 -4.57 7.61 8.54
N VAL A 177 -5.44 6.66 8.83
CA VAL A 177 -6.11 6.50 10.12
C VAL A 177 -5.53 5.28 10.82
N LYS A 178 -5.04 5.43 12.04
CA LYS A 178 -4.57 4.32 12.87
C LYS A 178 -5.75 3.48 13.36
N MET A 179 -5.51 2.20 13.59
CA MET A 179 -6.55 1.25 14.04
C MET A 179 -7.23 1.70 15.33
N ASP A 180 -6.45 2.19 16.30
CA ASP A 180 -6.98 2.63 17.61
C ASP A 180 -7.80 3.93 17.50
N ASP A 181 -7.34 4.89 16.68
CA ASP A 181 -8.06 6.14 16.45
C ASP A 181 -9.40 5.86 15.75
N PHE A 182 -9.41 4.95 14.76
CA PHE A 182 -10.63 4.51 14.12
C PHE A 182 -11.60 3.83 15.11
N LYS A 183 -11.09 2.93 15.94
CA LYS A 183 -11.90 2.24 16.96
C LYS A 183 -12.53 3.23 17.92
N LYS A 184 -11.77 4.25 18.36
CA LYS A 184 -12.25 5.33 19.23
C LYS A 184 -13.34 6.15 18.55
N ALA A 185 -13.13 6.58 17.30
CA ALA A 185 -14.13 7.35 16.55
C ALA A 185 -15.43 6.56 16.34
N VAL A 186 -15.35 5.24 16.13
CA VAL A 186 -16.53 4.36 16.05
C VAL A 186 -17.25 4.25 17.39
N SER A 187 -16.52 4.24 18.53
CA SER A 187 -17.15 4.25 19.87
C SER A 187 -17.91 5.54 20.10
N GLU A 188 -17.28 6.70 19.84
CA GLU A 188 -17.91 8.02 19.97
C GLU A 188 -19.16 8.14 19.07
N TRP A 189 -19.10 7.62 17.85
CA TRP A 189 -20.28 7.55 16.96
C TRP A 189 -21.43 6.75 17.56
N ARG A 190 -21.17 5.63 18.19
CA ARG A 190 -22.21 4.83 18.85
C ARG A 190 -22.84 5.52 20.05
N GLU A 191 -22.16 6.49 20.63
CA GLU A 191 -22.61 7.37 21.70
C GLU A 191 -23.31 8.64 21.18
N GLY A 192 -23.42 8.79 19.85
CA GLY A 192 -24.14 9.89 19.20
C GLY A 192 -23.26 10.98 18.59
N ASN A 193 -21.91 10.90 18.72
CA ASN A 193 -20.97 11.86 18.14
C ASN A 193 -20.25 11.26 16.94
N ASP A 194 -20.63 11.64 15.72
CA ASP A 194 -20.10 11.11 14.47
C ASP A 194 -19.02 12.00 13.80
N GLU A 195 -18.65 13.12 14.39
CA GLU A 195 -17.76 14.12 13.78
C GLU A 195 -16.42 13.54 13.39
N LYS A 196 -15.71 12.90 14.32
CA LYS A 196 -14.40 12.31 14.06
C LYS A 196 -14.45 11.22 13.00
N LEU A 197 -15.50 10.40 13.00
CA LEU A 197 -15.64 9.35 12.00
C LEU A 197 -15.92 9.93 10.61
N LYS A 198 -16.69 11.01 10.51
CA LYS A 198 -16.91 11.75 9.26
C LYS A 198 -15.60 12.32 8.68
N GLU A 199 -14.73 12.87 9.52
CA GLU A 199 -13.43 13.41 9.11
C GLU A 199 -12.50 12.34 8.55
N MET A 200 -12.60 11.10 9.01
CA MET A 200 -11.78 9.97 8.57
C MET A 200 -12.23 9.40 7.22
N VAL A 201 -13.47 9.65 6.80
CA VAL A 201 -14.02 9.05 5.57
C VAL A 201 -14.02 10.07 4.43
N ILE A 202 -13.28 9.77 3.38
CA ILE A 202 -13.22 10.55 2.15
C ILE A 202 -14.48 10.26 1.32
N ASP A 203 -15.14 11.29 0.81
CA ASP A 203 -16.28 11.13 -0.09
C ASP A 203 -15.88 10.45 -1.41
N GLY A 204 -16.50 9.33 -1.71
CA GLY A 204 -16.27 8.60 -2.95
C GLY A 204 -16.65 9.39 -4.21
N GLY A 205 -17.59 10.33 -4.12
CA GLY A 205 -17.96 11.19 -5.24
C GLY A 205 -16.84 12.13 -5.65
N SER A 206 -16.10 12.70 -4.69
CA SER A 206 -14.93 13.54 -4.99
C SER A 206 -13.81 12.73 -5.64
N VAL A 207 -13.62 11.48 -5.22
CA VAL A 207 -12.62 10.57 -5.82
C VAL A 207 -13.03 10.13 -7.23
N ASP A 208 -14.28 9.81 -7.46
CA ASP A 208 -14.81 9.42 -8.78
C ASP A 208 -14.57 10.53 -9.81
N SER A 209 -14.82 11.78 -9.43
CA SER A 209 -14.56 12.96 -10.28
C SER A 209 -13.08 13.11 -10.68
N CYS A 210 -12.14 12.74 -9.80
CA CYS A 210 -10.70 12.78 -10.09
C CYS A 210 -10.20 11.61 -10.97
N ILE A 211 -10.99 10.54 -11.11
CA ILE A 211 -10.61 9.39 -11.95
C ILE A 211 -11.11 9.58 -13.38
N THR A 212 -12.21 10.32 -13.56
CA THR A 212 -12.88 10.52 -14.86
C THR A 212 -12.35 11.72 -15.64
N GLN A 213 -11.48 12.52 -15.06
CA GLN A 213 -10.68 13.56 -15.73
C GLN A 213 -9.34 12.98 -16.22
#